data_3321fac0323346b6e8050ec6c5a08836
#
_entry.id   3321fac0323346b6e8050ec6c5a08836
#
_cell.length_a   1.000
_cell.length_b   1.000
_cell.length_c   1.000
_cell.angle_alpha   90.00
_cell.angle_beta   90.00
_cell.angle_gamma   90.00
#
_symmetry.space_group_name_H-M   'P 1'
#
loop_
_entity.id
_entity.type
_entity.pdbx_description
1 polymer ?
#
loop_
_entity_poly.entity_id
_entity_poly.type
_entity_poly.pdbx_seq_one_letter_code
_entity_poly.pdbx_strand_id
1 'polypeptide(L)'
;MPLDFTRARPLLQKCDLPKLFIEELGWEPCRQKLNLRVSENDFAFTALAEKHGFRAWLCEAPDGGLPDHATRLKLDRALTQTSFEHLIVFVTRDRAQQSWMWVRRETGKPLAARTHEYHRGQPGDSLLQKLQLLYVSLEEEEAGLSTVVVAGRARAAFDIERVTKAFYRDFDTHRLAFLKFIDGIGEVADREWYASVMLNRLMFVYFIQRKGFLDGDHDYLRHRLDRCQKEQGKDK
;
A
#
# COMPACT_ATOMS: atom_id res chain seq x y z
N MET A 1 -13.42 10.55 -10.76
CA MET A 1 -13.57 9.06 -10.72
C MET A 1 -12.35 8.49 -10.00
N PRO A 2 -12.43 7.44 -9.21
CA PRO A 2 -11.24 6.81 -8.64
C PRO A 2 -10.36 6.25 -9.77
N LEU A 3 -9.07 5.97 -9.45
CA LEU A 3 -8.10 5.39 -10.37
C LEU A 3 -8.67 4.16 -11.12
N ASP A 4 -8.61 4.16 -12.44
CA ASP A 4 -9.00 3.00 -13.25
C ASP A 4 -7.86 1.96 -13.30
N PHE A 5 -8.03 0.87 -12.57
CA PHE A 5 -7.02 -0.19 -12.51
C PHE A 5 -6.80 -0.90 -13.84
N THR A 6 -7.79 -0.91 -14.72
CA THR A 6 -7.68 -1.53 -16.04
C THR A 6 -6.68 -0.76 -16.92
N ARG A 7 -6.69 0.56 -16.81
CA ARG A 7 -5.78 1.46 -17.54
C ARG A 7 -4.42 1.59 -16.84
N ALA A 8 -4.41 1.69 -15.52
CA ALA A 8 -3.20 1.91 -14.73
C ALA A 8 -2.28 0.68 -14.69
N ARG A 9 -2.82 -0.54 -14.67
CA ARG A 9 -2.04 -1.78 -14.59
C ARG A 9 -1.06 -1.99 -15.74
N PRO A 10 -1.44 -1.83 -17.02
CA PRO A 10 -0.50 -1.94 -18.14
C PRO A 10 0.63 -0.92 -18.07
N LEU A 11 0.37 0.31 -17.59
CA LEU A 11 1.38 1.35 -17.42
C LEU A 11 2.38 0.97 -16.31
N LEU A 12 1.89 0.45 -15.20
CA LEU A 12 2.71 -0.06 -14.10
C LEU A 12 3.61 -1.23 -14.57
N GLN A 13 3.04 -2.19 -15.29
CA GLN A 13 3.77 -3.36 -15.80
C GLN A 13 4.84 -2.99 -16.83
N LYS A 14 4.58 -2.01 -17.70
CA LYS A 14 5.55 -1.50 -18.68
C LYS A 14 6.54 -0.52 -18.06
N CYS A 15 6.37 -0.17 -16.79
CA CYS A 15 7.13 0.88 -16.10
C CYS A 15 7.04 2.25 -16.82
N ASP A 16 5.87 2.53 -17.44
CA ASP A 16 5.57 3.85 -18.01
C ASP A 16 4.99 4.75 -16.88
N LEU A 17 5.86 5.03 -15.93
CA LEU A 17 5.48 5.76 -14.72
C LEU A 17 5.08 7.22 -14.98
N PRO A 18 5.71 7.96 -15.93
CA PRO A 18 5.25 9.30 -16.23
C PRO A 18 3.77 9.32 -16.67
N LYS A 19 3.35 8.42 -17.56
CA LYS A 19 1.95 8.31 -17.95
C LYS A 19 1.05 7.91 -16.80
N LEU A 20 1.49 6.96 -15.97
CA LEU A 20 0.74 6.55 -14.79
C LEU A 20 0.45 7.73 -13.85
N PHE A 21 1.44 8.58 -13.58
CA PHE A 21 1.24 9.75 -12.71
C PHE A 21 0.43 10.86 -13.37
N ILE A 22 0.69 11.15 -14.64
CA ILE A 22 0.06 12.29 -15.32
C ILE A 22 -1.36 11.94 -15.77
N GLU A 23 -1.52 10.82 -16.52
CA GLU A 23 -2.80 10.50 -17.15
C GLU A 23 -3.78 9.82 -16.20
N GLU A 24 -3.28 9.00 -15.25
CA GLU A 24 -4.16 8.20 -14.38
C GLU A 24 -4.27 8.76 -12.96
N LEU A 25 -3.24 9.42 -12.42
CA LEU A 25 -3.28 10.00 -11.08
C LEU A 25 -3.58 11.51 -11.06
N GLY A 26 -3.59 12.19 -12.23
CA GLY A 26 -3.91 13.61 -12.35
C GLY A 26 -2.81 14.53 -11.83
N TRP A 27 -1.53 14.10 -11.93
CA TRP A 27 -0.38 14.91 -11.54
C TRP A 27 0.16 15.72 -12.71
N GLU A 28 0.95 16.74 -12.43
CA GLU A 28 1.55 17.61 -13.44
C GLU A 28 2.90 17.06 -13.92
N PRO A 29 3.22 17.26 -15.23
CA PRO A 29 4.51 16.84 -15.75
C PRO A 29 5.65 17.65 -15.12
N CYS A 30 6.70 16.96 -14.70
CA CYS A 30 7.93 17.57 -14.17
C CYS A 30 9.14 17.03 -14.95
N ARG A 31 9.98 17.94 -15.48
CA ARG A 31 11.14 17.57 -16.31
C ARG A 31 12.49 17.73 -15.60
N GLN A 32 12.47 17.77 -14.27
CA GLN A 32 13.70 17.94 -13.52
C GLN A 32 14.53 16.65 -13.50
N LYS A 33 15.85 16.79 -13.67
CA LYS A 33 16.83 15.72 -13.53
C LYS A 33 17.88 16.12 -12.51
N LEU A 34 18.32 15.18 -11.72
CA LEU A 34 19.35 15.37 -10.69
C LEU A 34 20.31 14.19 -10.73
N ASN A 35 21.58 14.46 -10.45
CA ASN A 35 22.57 13.42 -10.16
C ASN A 35 23.01 13.59 -8.71
N LEU A 36 22.83 12.54 -7.92
CA LEU A 36 23.22 12.53 -6.51
C LEU A 36 24.33 11.54 -6.29
N ARG A 37 25.44 11.99 -5.72
CA ARG A 37 26.58 11.15 -5.37
C ARG A 37 26.43 10.64 -3.95
N VAL A 38 26.37 9.32 -3.80
CA VAL A 38 26.31 8.66 -2.50
C VAL A 38 27.28 7.48 -2.50
N SER A 39 28.18 7.43 -1.50
CA SER A 39 29.13 6.33 -1.32
C SER A 39 29.89 5.98 -2.61
N GLU A 40 30.48 7.00 -3.27
CA GLU A 40 31.26 6.91 -4.52
C GLU A 40 30.47 6.56 -5.80
N ASN A 41 29.19 6.30 -5.70
CA ASN A 41 28.32 6.02 -6.84
C ASN A 41 27.45 7.24 -7.19
N ASP A 42 27.27 7.48 -8.48
CA ASP A 42 26.40 8.52 -9.01
C ASP A 42 25.04 7.92 -9.38
N PHE A 43 23.98 8.45 -8.77
CA PHE A 43 22.59 8.00 -8.98
C PHE A 43 21.84 9.05 -9.79
N ALA A 44 21.30 8.63 -10.93
CA ALA A 44 20.49 9.48 -11.78
C ALA A 44 19.04 9.49 -11.31
N PHE A 45 18.53 10.68 -11.02
CA PHE A 45 17.12 10.91 -10.69
C PHE A 45 16.43 11.66 -11.81
N THR A 46 15.26 11.18 -12.20
CA THR A 46 14.37 11.86 -13.15
C THR A 46 13.02 12.07 -12.47
N ALA A 47 12.56 13.33 -12.42
CA ALA A 47 11.22 13.61 -11.94
C ALA A 47 10.18 12.99 -12.87
N LEU A 48 9.26 12.21 -12.32
CA LEU A 48 8.15 11.57 -13.04
C LEU A 48 6.99 12.54 -13.21
N ALA A 49 6.62 13.17 -12.11
CA ALA A 49 5.54 14.13 -12.01
C ALA A 49 5.62 14.91 -10.70
N GLU A 50 4.85 15.98 -10.60
CA GLU A 50 4.74 16.83 -9.42
C GLU A 50 3.27 17.11 -9.10
N LYS A 51 2.95 17.31 -7.82
CA LYS A 51 1.65 17.82 -7.38
C LYS A 51 1.83 18.73 -6.18
N HIS A 52 1.60 20.03 -6.37
CA HIS A 52 1.74 21.06 -5.33
C HIS A 52 3.04 20.97 -4.50
N GLY A 53 4.19 20.78 -5.17
CA GLY A 53 5.49 20.66 -4.51
C GLY A 53 5.84 19.28 -3.98
N PHE A 54 4.90 18.31 -3.99
CA PHE A 54 5.20 16.91 -3.77
C PHE A 54 5.64 16.26 -5.09
N ARG A 55 6.83 15.65 -5.13
CA ARG A 55 7.40 15.08 -6.36
C ARG A 55 7.55 13.58 -6.30
N ALA A 56 7.26 12.95 -7.41
CA ALA A 56 7.60 11.55 -7.65
C ALA A 56 8.89 11.48 -8.48
N TRP A 57 9.85 10.70 -8.00
CA TRP A 57 11.16 10.55 -8.63
C TRP A 57 11.41 9.12 -9.06
N LEU A 58 11.99 8.94 -10.24
CA LEU A 58 12.56 7.69 -10.70
C LEU A 58 14.07 7.71 -10.43
N CYS A 59 14.60 6.65 -9.86
CA CYS A 59 16.03 6.44 -9.64
C CYS A 59 16.47 5.12 -10.26
N GLU A 60 17.43 5.18 -11.16
CA GLU A 60 18.14 4.02 -11.70
C GLU A 60 19.53 3.95 -11.06
N ALA A 61 19.86 2.82 -10.44
CA ALA A 61 21.19 2.63 -9.87
C ALA A 61 22.25 2.37 -10.95
N PRO A 62 23.50 2.81 -10.76
CA PRO A 62 24.55 2.67 -11.76
C PRO A 62 24.89 1.21 -12.08
N ASP A 63 24.78 0.30 -11.12
CA ASP A 63 24.96 -1.14 -11.27
C ASP A 63 23.78 -1.84 -11.95
N GLY A 64 22.64 -1.13 -12.10
CA GLY A 64 21.41 -1.62 -12.71
C GLY A 64 20.56 -2.51 -11.79
N GLY A 65 20.96 -2.67 -10.52
CA GLY A 65 20.18 -3.34 -9.48
C GLY A 65 19.30 -2.38 -8.69
N LEU A 66 18.66 -2.87 -7.63
CA LEU A 66 18.01 -2.02 -6.64
C LEU A 66 19.04 -1.68 -5.52
N PRO A 67 19.20 -0.40 -5.15
CA PRO A 67 20.09 -0.03 -4.05
C PRO A 67 19.66 -0.69 -2.74
N ASP A 68 20.59 -0.99 -1.86
CA ASP A 68 20.30 -1.48 -0.52
C ASP A 68 19.54 -0.43 0.32
N HIS A 69 18.96 -0.87 1.43
CA HIS A 69 18.16 -0.01 2.30
C HIS A 69 18.92 1.20 2.85
N ALA A 70 20.19 1.01 3.22
CA ALA A 70 21.02 2.09 3.76
C ALA A 70 21.32 3.15 2.70
N THR A 71 21.65 2.72 1.48
CA THR A 71 21.85 3.59 0.33
C THR A 71 20.58 4.35 -0.04
N ARG A 72 19.42 3.70 -0.07
CA ARG A 72 18.12 4.36 -0.33
C ARG A 72 17.84 5.48 0.70
N LEU A 73 18.13 5.26 1.99
CA LEU A 73 17.96 6.29 3.02
C LEU A 73 18.93 7.47 2.86
N LYS A 74 20.17 7.22 2.43
CA LYS A 74 21.14 8.28 2.13
C LYS A 74 20.68 9.11 0.92
N LEU A 75 20.17 8.45 -0.12
CA LEU A 75 19.61 9.10 -1.30
C LEU A 75 18.39 9.95 -0.97
N ASP A 76 17.45 9.42 -0.17
CA ASP A 76 16.31 10.18 0.33
C ASP A 76 16.75 11.44 1.07
N ARG A 77 17.71 11.31 1.99
CA ARG A 77 18.24 12.46 2.75
C ARG A 77 18.88 13.52 1.84
N ALA A 78 19.64 13.10 0.84
CA ALA A 78 20.23 14.01 -0.14
C ALA A 78 19.15 14.70 -0.98
N LEU A 79 18.14 13.93 -1.45
CA LEU A 79 17.04 14.45 -2.24
C LEU A 79 16.16 15.45 -1.48
N THR A 80 16.04 15.32 -0.15
CA THR A 80 15.28 16.22 0.72
C THR A 80 15.76 17.69 0.62
N GLN A 81 17.01 17.91 0.24
CA GLN A 81 17.55 19.26 0.00
C GLN A 81 16.87 19.96 -1.19
N THR A 82 16.43 19.20 -2.17
CA THR A 82 15.78 19.72 -3.39
C THR A 82 14.26 19.59 -3.36
N SER A 83 13.75 18.53 -2.74
CA SER A 83 12.33 18.21 -2.65
C SER A 83 12.05 17.67 -1.26
N PHE A 84 11.48 18.47 -0.37
CA PHE A 84 11.25 18.08 1.02
C PHE A 84 10.28 16.91 1.13
N GLU A 85 9.15 16.98 0.42
CA GLU A 85 8.16 15.91 0.34
C GLU A 85 8.25 15.22 -1.03
N HIS A 86 8.52 13.93 -1.02
CA HIS A 86 8.70 13.17 -2.26
C HIS A 86 8.43 11.66 -2.10
N LEU A 87 8.20 11.02 -3.22
CA LEU A 87 8.16 9.58 -3.41
C LEU A 87 9.31 9.19 -4.34
N ILE A 88 10.06 8.16 -4.02
CA ILE A 88 11.13 7.64 -4.88
C ILE A 88 10.73 6.25 -5.39
N VAL A 89 10.83 6.06 -6.69
CA VAL A 89 10.70 4.75 -7.34
C VAL A 89 12.07 4.32 -7.83
N PHE A 90 12.67 3.37 -7.15
CA PHE A 90 13.89 2.71 -7.60
C PHE A 90 13.52 1.60 -8.57
N VAL A 91 14.24 1.51 -9.69
CA VAL A 91 13.98 0.49 -10.72
C VAL A 91 15.26 -0.22 -11.13
N THR A 92 15.15 -1.50 -11.47
CA THR A 92 16.23 -2.23 -12.13
C THR A 92 16.37 -1.78 -13.59
N ARG A 93 17.56 -1.99 -14.18
CA ARG A 93 17.85 -1.62 -15.58
C ARG A 93 16.87 -2.23 -16.58
N ASP A 94 16.44 -3.47 -16.35
CA ASP A 94 15.43 -4.17 -17.16
C ASP A 94 14.00 -3.76 -16.82
N ARG A 95 13.82 -2.88 -15.82
CA ARG A 95 12.53 -2.41 -15.31
C ARG A 95 11.59 -3.53 -14.85
N ALA A 96 12.13 -4.69 -14.51
CA ALA A 96 11.34 -5.82 -14.01
C ALA A 96 10.98 -5.67 -12.54
N GLN A 97 11.85 -5.02 -11.75
CA GLN A 97 11.65 -4.79 -10.33
C GLN A 97 11.57 -3.30 -10.04
N GLN A 98 10.65 -2.93 -9.16
CA GLN A 98 10.43 -1.57 -8.70
C GLN A 98 10.34 -1.57 -7.18
N SER A 99 10.99 -0.61 -6.53
CA SER A 99 10.86 -0.36 -5.11
C SER A 99 10.36 1.06 -4.88
N TRP A 100 9.14 1.17 -4.40
CA TRP A 100 8.47 2.43 -4.14
C TRP A 100 8.70 2.83 -2.70
N MET A 101 9.41 3.93 -2.46
CA MET A 101 9.80 4.37 -1.12
C MET A 101 9.26 5.75 -0.82
N TRP A 102 8.53 5.86 0.29
CA TRP A 102 8.18 7.10 0.94
C TRP A 102 8.76 7.12 2.36
N VAL A 103 9.26 8.27 2.81
CA VAL A 103 9.86 8.40 4.14
C VAL A 103 9.01 9.31 5.00
N ARG A 104 8.58 8.78 6.15
CA ARG A 104 7.87 9.58 7.15
C ARG A 104 8.84 10.51 7.87
N ARG A 105 8.58 11.82 7.78
CA ARG A 105 9.32 12.88 8.44
C ARG A 105 8.42 13.55 9.47
N GLU A 106 8.61 13.22 10.74
CA GLU A 106 7.87 13.82 11.87
C GLU A 106 8.86 14.43 12.85
N THR A 107 8.63 15.66 13.29
CA THR A 107 9.46 16.34 14.28
C THR A 107 9.54 15.49 15.56
N GLY A 108 10.76 15.27 16.05
CA GLY A 108 10.99 14.51 17.28
C GLY A 108 10.88 12.98 17.15
N LYS A 109 10.65 12.45 15.94
CA LYS A 109 10.64 11.01 15.70
C LYS A 109 11.72 10.59 14.70
N PRO A 110 12.25 9.37 14.80
CA PRO A 110 13.20 8.86 13.81
C PRO A 110 12.54 8.75 12.44
N LEU A 111 13.36 8.96 11.40
CA LEU A 111 12.94 8.75 10.01
C LEU A 111 12.50 7.30 9.83
N ALA A 112 11.35 7.09 9.22
CA ALA A 112 10.84 5.76 8.95
C ALA A 112 10.54 5.60 7.46
N ALA A 113 11.41 4.88 6.76
CA ALA A 113 11.17 4.50 5.37
C ALA A 113 10.04 3.47 5.28
N ARG A 114 9.16 3.69 4.33
CA ARG A 114 8.07 2.79 3.96
C ARG A 114 8.28 2.38 2.51
N THR A 115 8.49 1.12 2.28
CA THR A 115 8.74 0.57 0.95
C THR A 115 7.62 -0.36 0.51
N HIS A 116 7.38 -0.39 -0.80
CA HIS A 116 6.53 -1.36 -1.46
C HIS A 116 7.29 -1.92 -2.66
N GLU A 117 7.60 -3.20 -2.59
CA GLU A 117 8.29 -3.88 -3.69
C GLU A 117 7.27 -4.40 -4.70
N TYR A 118 7.55 -4.21 -5.98
CA TYR A 118 6.73 -4.66 -7.07
C TYR A 118 7.59 -5.35 -8.14
N HIS A 119 7.10 -6.47 -8.67
CA HIS A 119 7.69 -7.16 -9.79
C HIS A 119 6.72 -7.19 -10.97
N ARG A 120 7.23 -6.94 -12.19
CA ARG A 120 6.44 -6.86 -13.44
C ARG A 120 5.50 -8.06 -13.67
N GLY A 121 5.88 -9.26 -13.21
CA GLY A 121 5.05 -10.47 -13.30
C GLY A 121 3.87 -10.52 -12.32
N GLN A 122 3.75 -9.57 -11.40
CA GLN A 122 2.66 -9.51 -10.42
C GLN A 122 1.47 -8.69 -10.95
N PRO A 123 0.24 -8.97 -10.48
CA PRO A 123 -0.95 -8.19 -10.88
C PRO A 123 -0.88 -6.71 -10.45
N GLY A 124 -0.15 -6.39 -9.39
CA GLY A 124 0.05 -5.02 -8.90
C GLY A 124 -1.13 -4.42 -8.12
N ASP A 125 -2.17 -5.19 -7.81
CA ASP A 125 -3.38 -4.68 -7.16
C ASP A 125 -3.09 -3.97 -5.84
N SER A 126 -2.20 -4.53 -5.02
CA SER A 126 -1.81 -3.92 -3.74
C SER A 126 -1.12 -2.57 -3.91
N LEU A 127 -0.31 -2.40 -4.95
CA LEU A 127 0.34 -1.13 -5.26
C LEU A 127 -0.68 -0.13 -5.85
N LEU A 128 -1.52 -0.57 -6.78
CA LEU A 128 -2.56 0.27 -7.38
C LEU A 128 -3.56 0.80 -6.34
N GLN A 129 -3.94 -0.02 -5.33
CA GLN A 129 -4.76 0.42 -4.20
C GLN A 129 -4.08 1.53 -3.39
N LYS A 130 -2.76 1.49 -3.22
CA LYS A 130 -2.00 2.57 -2.58
C LYS A 130 -1.97 3.81 -3.46
N LEU A 131 -1.68 3.65 -4.75
CA LEU A 131 -1.61 4.76 -5.71
C LEU A 131 -2.96 5.44 -5.89
N GLN A 132 -4.08 4.72 -5.76
CA GLN A 132 -5.42 5.30 -5.78
C GLN A 132 -5.59 6.42 -4.74
N LEU A 133 -4.90 6.34 -3.59
CA LEU A 133 -4.93 7.40 -2.58
C LEU A 133 -4.19 8.67 -3.02
N LEU A 134 -3.31 8.56 -4.02
CA LEU A 134 -2.57 9.68 -4.60
C LEU A 134 -3.30 10.33 -5.78
N TYR A 135 -4.44 9.77 -6.20
CA TYR A 135 -5.26 10.32 -7.26
C TYR A 135 -5.80 11.70 -6.88
N VAL A 136 -5.75 12.63 -7.82
CA VAL A 136 -6.29 13.99 -7.68
C VAL A 136 -7.25 14.25 -8.83
N SER A 137 -8.50 14.59 -8.53
CA SER A 137 -9.47 14.99 -9.54
C SER A 137 -9.34 16.48 -9.91
N LEU A 138 -9.89 16.87 -11.06
CA LEU A 138 -9.94 18.29 -11.45
C LEU A 138 -10.75 19.12 -10.46
N GLU A 139 -11.84 18.58 -9.91
CA GLU A 139 -12.66 19.26 -8.91
C GLU A 139 -11.90 19.55 -7.62
N GLU A 140 -11.06 18.60 -7.18
CA GLU A 140 -10.19 18.79 -6.02
C GLU A 140 -9.09 19.82 -6.28
N GLU A 141 -8.57 19.86 -7.50
CA GLU A 141 -7.59 20.85 -7.94
C GLU A 141 -8.19 22.26 -7.92
N GLU A 142 -9.37 22.43 -8.50
CA GLU A 142 -10.11 23.70 -8.52
C GLU A 142 -10.51 24.18 -7.11
N ALA A 143 -10.75 23.25 -6.18
CA ALA A 143 -11.04 23.55 -4.78
C ALA A 143 -9.80 24.04 -3.98
N GLY A 144 -8.61 24.02 -4.56
CA GLY A 144 -7.40 24.52 -3.93
C GLY A 144 -6.66 23.49 -3.07
N LEU A 145 -6.14 22.44 -3.71
CA LEU A 145 -5.34 21.41 -3.05
C LEU A 145 -4.00 21.99 -2.54
N SER A 146 -3.57 21.60 -1.34
CA SER A 146 -2.28 22.02 -0.78
C SER A 146 -1.26 20.88 -0.73
N THR A 147 0.04 21.23 -0.67
CA THR A 147 1.14 20.25 -0.46
C THR A 147 0.90 19.35 0.75
N VAL A 148 0.34 19.91 1.83
CA VAL A 148 0.06 19.15 3.07
C VAL A 148 -0.96 18.04 2.84
N VAL A 149 -1.98 18.31 2.01
CA VAL A 149 -3.00 17.31 1.66
C VAL A 149 -2.38 16.19 0.82
N VAL A 150 -1.55 16.53 -0.18
CA VAL A 150 -0.87 15.53 -1.03
C VAL A 150 0.09 14.66 -0.19
N ALA A 151 0.90 15.27 0.67
CA ALA A 151 1.77 14.56 1.60
C ALA A 151 0.98 13.67 2.58
N GLY A 152 -0.18 14.14 3.05
CA GLY A 152 -1.12 13.36 3.87
C GLY A 152 -1.65 12.12 3.14
N ARG A 153 -1.96 12.22 1.84
CA ARG A 153 -2.35 11.10 0.98
C ARG A 153 -1.22 10.09 0.79
N ALA A 154 0.01 10.57 0.57
CA ALA A 154 1.19 9.71 0.48
C ALA A 154 1.43 8.95 1.79
N ARG A 155 1.27 9.62 2.93
CA ARG A 155 1.29 9.00 4.25
C ARG A 155 0.22 7.92 4.40
N ALA A 156 -1.02 8.21 4.01
CA ALA A 156 -2.11 7.23 4.08
C ALA A 156 -1.85 6.02 3.18
N ALA A 157 -1.25 6.23 2.00
CA ALA A 157 -0.92 5.19 1.03
C ALA A 157 0.20 4.24 1.50
N PHE A 158 1.25 4.79 2.12
CA PHE A 158 2.46 4.04 2.43
C PHE A 158 2.63 3.68 3.91
N ASP A 159 1.94 4.35 4.86
CA ASP A 159 2.07 4.07 6.30
C ASP A 159 1.22 2.88 6.74
N ILE A 160 1.64 1.66 6.36
CA ILE A 160 0.96 0.38 6.66
C ILE A 160 0.89 0.11 8.18
N GLU A 161 1.79 0.64 8.96
CA GLU A 161 1.82 0.42 10.41
C GLU A 161 0.50 0.79 11.09
N ARG A 162 -0.16 1.83 10.57
CA ARG A 162 -1.46 2.28 11.05
C ARG A 162 -2.59 1.27 10.77
N VAL A 163 -2.58 0.68 9.58
CA VAL A 163 -3.57 -0.35 9.18
C VAL A 163 -3.39 -1.61 10.00
N THR A 164 -2.14 -2.06 10.17
CA THR A 164 -1.82 -3.27 10.93
C THR A 164 -2.18 -3.10 12.41
N LYS A 165 -1.85 -1.97 13.03
CA LYS A 165 -2.21 -1.68 14.43
C LYS A 165 -3.73 -1.58 14.63
N ALA A 166 -4.45 -0.94 13.70
CA ALA A 166 -5.91 -0.87 13.75
C ALA A 166 -6.51 -2.28 13.65
N PHE A 167 -6.05 -3.08 12.69
CA PHE A 167 -6.48 -4.47 12.53
C PHE A 167 -6.27 -5.30 13.80
N TYR A 168 -5.08 -5.27 14.40
CA TYR A 168 -4.80 -6.04 15.61
C TYR A 168 -5.67 -5.61 16.80
N ARG A 169 -5.90 -4.31 16.96
CA ARG A 169 -6.78 -3.80 18.03
C ARG A 169 -8.22 -4.27 17.81
N ASP A 170 -8.72 -4.15 16.60
CA ASP A 170 -10.08 -4.53 16.25
C ASP A 170 -10.26 -6.06 16.34
N PHE A 171 -9.27 -6.82 15.87
CA PHE A 171 -9.23 -8.28 16.03
C PHE A 171 -9.24 -8.70 17.51
N ASP A 172 -8.42 -8.07 18.35
CA ASP A 172 -8.39 -8.40 19.79
C ASP A 172 -9.71 -8.05 20.48
N THR A 173 -10.33 -6.94 20.11
CA THR A 173 -11.66 -6.57 20.61
C THR A 173 -12.70 -7.64 20.24
N HIS A 174 -12.73 -8.12 19.02
CA HIS A 174 -13.65 -9.18 18.59
C HIS A 174 -13.30 -10.53 19.24
N ARG A 175 -12.03 -10.85 19.43
CA ARG A 175 -11.58 -12.05 20.14
C ARG A 175 -12.09 -12.06 21.58
N LEU A 176 -11.94 -10.96 22.31
CA LEU A 176 -12.42 -10.82 23.67
C LEU A 176 -13.96 -10.90 23.75
N ALA A 177 -14.67 -10.34 22.79
CA ALA A 177 -16.13 -10.49 22.72
C ALA A 177 -16.54 -11.94 22.44
N PHE A 178 -15.84 -12.62 21.52
CA PHE A 178 -16.10 -14.02 21.18
C PHE A 178 -15.84 -14.98 22.35
N LEU A 179 -14.82 -14.72 23.18
CA LEU A 179 -14.52 -15.51 24.39
C LEU A 179 -15.72 -15.59 25.35
N LYS A 180 -16.57 -14.57 25.38
CA LYS A 180 -17.77 -14.53 26.26
C LYS A 180 -18.88 -15.47 25.82
N PHE A 181 -18.86 -15.94 24.57
CA PHE A 181 -19.82 -16.89 24.03
C PHE A 181 -19.37 -18.35 24.13
N ILE A 182 -18.14 -18.59 24.57
CA ILE A 182 -17.61 -19.95 24.64
C ILE A 182 -17.94 -20.54 26.02
N ASP A 183 -18.86 -21.50 26.02
CA ASP A 183 -19.23 -22.30 27.19
C ASP A 183 -18.68 -23.73 27.05
N GLY A 184 -18.60 -24.46 28.17
CA GLY A 184 -18.20 -25.87 28.19
C GLY A 184 -16.71 -26.13 28.20
N ILE A 185 -15.84 -25.10 28.11
CA ILE A 185 -14.39 -25.21 28.25
C ILE A 185 -13.99 -24.62 29.59
N GLY A 186 -13.55 -25.47 30.53
CA GLY A 186 -13.28 -25.07 31.92
C GLY A 186 -12.03 -24.21 32.11
N GLU A 187 -10.92 -24.60 31.46
CA GLU A 187 -9.64 -23.90 31.57
C GLU A 187 -9.60 -22.64 30.72
N VAL A 188 -9.13 -21.54 31.30
CA VAL A 188 -9.05 -20.23 30.64
C VAL A 188 -8.12 -20.28 29.43
N ALA A 189 -6.96 -20.91 29.57
CA ALA A 189 -5.96 -21.04 28.51
C ALA A 189 -6.51 -21.81 27.30
N ASP A 190 -7.27 -22.88 27.53
CA ASP A 190 -7.89 -23.69 26.46
C ASP A 190 -8.98 -22.90 25.74
N ARG A 191 -9.75 -22.10 26.48
CA ARG A 191 -10.77 -21.21 25.90
C ARG A 191 -10.17 -20.14 25.01
N GLU A 192 -9.08 -19.51 25.46
CA GLU A 192 -8.33 -18.51 24.68
C GLU A 192 -7.70 -19.12 23.43
N TRP A 193 -7.12 -20.32 23.57
CA TRP A 193 -6.57 -21.06 22.42
C TRP A 193 -7.67 -21.41 21.42
N TYR A 194 -8.79 -21.95 21.87
CA TYR A 194 -9.94 -22.29 21.02
C TYR A 194 -10.47 -21.06 20.26
N ALA A 195 -10.67 -19.92 20.95
CA ALA A 195 -11.10 -18.68 20.33
C ALA A 195 -10.15 -18.23 19.22
N SER A 196 -8.84 -18.29 19.48
CA SER A 196 -7.81 -17.90 18.53
C SER A 196 -7.81 -18.80 17.30
N VAL A 197 -7.92 -20.11 17.48
CA VAL A 197 -7.98 -21.09 16.38
C VAL A 197 -9.23 -20.88 15.52
N MET A 198 -10.39 -20.70 16.17
CA MET A 198 -11.66 -20.48 15.45
C MET A 198 -11.65 -19.19 14.65
N LEU A 199 -11.21 -18.10 15.22
CA LEU A 199 -11.11 -16.81 14.52
C LEU A 199 -10.12 -16.86 13.36
N ASN A 200 -8.96 -17.52 13.52
CA ASN A 200 -7.99 -17.71 12.45
C ASN A 200 -8.58 -18.52 11.30
N ARG A 201 -9.33 -19.58 11.59
CA ARG A 201 -10.01 -20.39 10.56
C ARG A 201 -11.07 -19.58 9.84
N LEU A 202 -11.88 -18.80 10.56
CA LEU A 202 -12.90 -17.94 9.95
C LEU A 202 -12.25 -16.86 9.06
N MET A 203 -11.16 -16.24 9.50
CA MET A 203 -10.42 -15.27 8.67
C MET A 203 -9.86 -15.93 7.40
N PHE A 204 -9.33 -17.15 7.51
CA PHE A 204 -8.83 -17.88 6.34
C PHE A 204 -9.96 -18.16 5.35
N VAL A 205 -11.10 -18.69 5.82
CA VAL A 205 -12.27 -18.96 4.96
C VAL A 205 -12.80 -17.66 4.35
N TYR A 206 -12.87 -16.56 5.14
CA TYR A 206 -13.24 -15.24 4.63
C TYR A 206 -12.30 -14.77 3.53
N PHE A 207 -10.97 -14.96 3.72
CA PHE A 207 -9.99 -14.59 2.70
C PHE A 207 -10.18 -15.35 1.40
N ILE A 208 -10.37 -16.69 1.44
CA ILE A 208 -10.54 -17.50 0.23
C ILE A 208 -11.85 -17.22 -0.49
N GLN A 209 -12.96 -16.92 0.25
CA GLN A 209 -14.19 -16.49 -0.39
C GLN A 209 -14.03 -15.13 -1.10
N ARG A 210 -13.35 -14.15 -0.47
CA ARG A 210 -13.09 -12.82 -1.08
C ARG A 210 -12.17 -12.91 -2.31
N LYS A 211 -11.40 -13.98 -2.45
CA LYS A 211 -10.61 -14.29 -3.65
C LYS A 211 -11.41 -15.05 -4.71
N GLY A 212 -12.68 -15.39 -4.45
CA GLY A 212 -13.53 -16.11 -5.37
C GLY A 212 -13.22 -17.61 -5.48
N PHE A 213 -12.45 -18.18 -4.55
CA PHE A 213 -12.08 -19.61 -4.57
C PHE A 213 -13.22 -20.54 -4.11
N LEU A 214 -14.29 -19.99 -3.55
CA LEU A 214 -15.48 -20.72 -3.14
C LEU A 214 -16.62 -20.44 -4.14
N ASP A 215 -16.68 -21.22 -5.20
CA ASP A 215 -17.69 -21.15 -6.26
C ASP A 215 -17.88 -19.76 -6.90
N GLY A 216 -16.85 -18.90 -6.85
CA GLY A 216 -16.93 -17.50 -7.28
C GLY A 216 -17.77 -16.60 -6.36
N ASP A 217 -18.30 -17.14 -5.27
CA ASP A 217 -19.18 -16.43 -4.35
C ASP A 217 -18.39 -15.65 -3.30
N HIS A 218 -18.41 -14.33 -3.40
CA HIS A 218 -17.71 -13.43 -2.47
C HIS A 218 -18.37 -13.30 -1.09
N ASP A 219 -19.60 -13.82 -0.93
CA ASP A 219 -20.38 -13.85 0.32
C ASP A 219 -20.78 -15.28 0.73
N TYR A 220 -20.00 -16.27 0.32
CA TYR A 220 -20.23 -17.69 0.50
C TYR A 220 -20.64 -18.09 1.92
N LEU A 221 -19.92 -17.63 2.94
CA LEU A 221 -20.26 -17.94 4.34
C LEU A 221 -21.66 -17.47 4.73
N ARG A 222 -22.04 -16.27 4.29
CA ARG A 222 -23.35 -15.69 4.54
C ARG A 222 -24.45 -16.50 3.85
N HIS A 223 -24.25 -16.81 2.58
CA HIS A 223 -25.23 -17.59 1.81
C HIS A 223 -25.40 -18.99 2.37
N ARG A 224 -24.32 -19.62 2.85
CA ARG A 224 -24.38 -20.94 3.51
C ARG A 224 -25.11 -20.88 4.84
N LEU A 225 -24.85 -19.85 5.65
CA LEU A 225 -25.55 -19.64 6.92
C LEU A 225 -27.05 -19.43 6.69
N ASP A 226 -27.44 -18.56 5.74
CA ASP A 226 -28.83 -18.30 5.39
C ASP A 226 -29.55 -19.57 4.92
N ARG A 227 -28.85 -20.42 4.15
CA ARG A 227 -29.38 -21.72 3.73
C ARG A 227 -29.61 -22.65 4.92
N CYS A 228 -28.61 -22.82 5.79
CA CYS A 228 -28.77 -23.65 6.99
C CYS A 228 -29.91 -23.19 7.88
N GLN A 229 -30.07 -21.89 8.08
CA GLN A 229 -31.18 -21.33 8.86
C GLN A 229 -32.56 -21.60 8.24
N LYS A 230 -32.67 -21.60 6.90
CA LYS A 230 -33.91 -21.91 6.19
C LYS A 230 -34.26 -23.39 6.23
N GLU A 231 -33.25 -24.26 6.15
CA GLU A 231 -33.44 -25.72 6.08
C GLU A 231 -33.60 -26.33 7.48
N GLN A 232 -32.94 -25.84 8.49
CA GLN A 232 -32.85 -26.47 9.82
C GLN A 232 -33.44 -25.65 10.97
N GLY A 233 -33.89 -24.41 10.70
CA GLY A 233 -34.36 -23.47 11.72
C GLY A 233 -33.23 -22.73 12.42
N LYS A 234 -33.59 -21.66 13.16
CA LYS A 234 -32.63 -20.72 13.75
C LYS A 234 -31.78 -21.30 14.92
N ASP A 235 -32.17 -22.41 15.50
CA ASP A 235 -31.64 -22.94 16.76
C ASP A 235 -31.01 -24.34 16.63
N LYS A 236 -30.50 -24.72 15.44
CA LYS A 236 -29.75 -25.96 15.26
C LYS A 236 -28.38 -25.72 14.63
#